data_9958576a1c44a54d5bf172786d0a6c1e
#
_entry.id   9958576a1c44a54d5bf172786d0a6c1e
#
_cell.length_a   1.000
_cell.length_b   1.000
_cell.length_c   1.000
_cell.angle_alpha   90.00
_cell.angle_beta   90.00
_cell.angle_gamma   90.00
#
_symmetry.space_group_name_H-M   'P 1'
#
loop_
_entity.id
_entity.type
_entity.pdbx_description
1 polymer ?
#
loop_
_entity_poly.entity_id
_entity_poly.type
_entity_poly.pdbx_seq_one_letter_code
_entity_poly.pdbx_strand_id
1 'polypeptide(L)'
;MIFQRINFHDNVLPVFKENKAKGYVTFGADNLYPDFLIELFNKSPKHNAIVSSKASYVAGVGTKVIGQNTVDIAKAEAKIQNINAYETLNQVKGKIAYDLELFNGYALEIIWNKAKTAIAEIYHIPFKNIRKGLEGDYVYCEDWTDRKAEQIHYQPFNATTRESKSLYYCQFYRPGQGEYPLPDYIGALKYIEVDTEISNYYLNSIKNGFTAQTHIQLFKGIPTPEEARATARRFKENYQGTDNAGGLIIQYNDPQEKESVISNLQPSDFDKQFDLLNKTVQQEIFVAHKVNSPMLFGVRVEGQLGGRSEMIEAYEMFQQSYIEPRQQKIDDTLTYLFEFISPVRLETINKPPIGVDYVALFTAGLLTQNEARKELGFEEIEKAPVQMSAENPFGWDDERDLAVFMKYGEPAENFEPMKFDFADAIESAILNVLKENKGLQVGDIVNITKLDPQVVVDTIAKLNDAKLIKGYNEGLEVTTKGLDEISQLKTEIVVRYKYSLAPGISGGIIIPGSRDFCRQIVQSNRVYSRADIDAMSAQTGIDVWSRRGGWYHNPTLDVNVPQCRHIWQQQLLRRLK
;
A
#
# COMPACT_ATOMS: atom_id res chain seq x y z
N MET A 1 33.49 -44.62 4.22
CA MET A 1 32.75 -43.34 4.28
C MET A 1 31.41 -43.62 3.62
N ILE A 2 30.30 -43.64 4.38
CA ILE A 2 28.96 -43.92 3.86
C ILE A 2 28.26 -42.56 3.77
N PHE A 3 27.99 -42.08 2.56
CA PHE A 3 27.16 -40.91 2.35
C PHE A 3 25.72 -41.36 2.30
N GLN A 4 24.95 -41.00 3.29
CA GLN A 4 23.51 -41.19 3.27
C GLN A 4 22.88 -39.92 2.70
N ARG A 5 22.35 -39.99 1.49
CA ARG A 5 21.59 -38.89 0.86
C ARG A 5 20.23 -38.86 1.52
N ILE A 6 19.97 -37.87 2.34
CA ILE A 6 18.63 -37.58 2.87
C ILE A 6 17.90 -36.82 1.78
N ASN A 7 16.98 -37.46 1.10
CA ASN A 7 16.05 -36.76 0.21
C ASN A 7 14.98 -36.12 1.07
N PHE A 8 15.01 -34.79 1.14
CA PHE A 8 13.86 -34.04 1.64
C PHE A 8 12.68 -34.28 0.69
N HIS A 9 11.48 -34.46 1.23
CA HIS A 9 10.29 -34.78 0.44
C HIS A 9 10.04 -33.71 -0.63
N ASP A 10 10.08 -34.09 -1.89
CA ASP A 10 9.89 -33.20 -3.03
C ASP A 10 8.42 -32.81 -3.29
N ASN A 11 7.46 -33.35 -2.56
CA ASN A 11 6.03 -33.15 -2.80
C ASN A 11 5.50 -31.97 -1.98
N VAL A 12 5.39 -30.81 -2.65
CA VAL A 12 4.69 -29.63 -2.13
C VAL A 12 3.17 -29.84 -2.06
N LEU A 13 2.65 -30.79 -2.87
CA LEU A 13 1.22 -31.09 -2.90
C LEU A 13 0.84 -32.10 -1.80
N PRO A 14 -0.16 -31.79 -0.99
CA PRO A 14 -0.63 -32.72 0.04
C PRO A 14 -1.25 -33.98 -0.59
N VAL A 15 -1.00 -35.13 0.02
CA VAL A 15 -1.60 -36.38 -0.37
C VAL A 15 -2.87 -36.57 0.43
N PHE A 16 -4.01 -36.70 -0.25
CA PHE A 16 -5.30 -36.98 0.38
C PHE A 16 -5.57 -38.47 0.39
N LYS A 17 -5.86 -39.03 1.55
CA LYS A 17 -6.17 -40.46 1.70
C LYS A 17 -7.41 -40.65 2.55
N GLU A 18 -8.31 -41.48 2.08
CA GLU A 18 -9.42 -41.96 2.89
C GLU A 18 -8.90 -42.80 4.08
N ASN A 19 -9.34 -42.47 5.24
CA ASN A 19 -9.06 -43.26 6.43
C ASN A 19 -10.34 -43.98 6.90
N LYS A 20 -10.62 -45.12 6.27
CA LYS A 20 -11.84 -45.88 6.52
C LYS A 20 -12.02 -46.28 8.01
N ALA A 21 -10.93 -46.49 8.73
CA ALA A 21 -10.98 -46.81 10.15
C ALA A 21 -11.37 -45.61 11.04
N LYS A 22 -11.16 -44.38 10.54
CA LYS A 22 -11.43 -43.14 11.29
C LYS A 22 -12.64 -42.36 10.76
N GLY A 23 -13.23 -42.80 9.64
CA GLY A 23 -14.42 -42.20 9.06
C GLY A 23 -14.21 -40.85 8.33
N TYR A 24 -12.97 -40.45 8.02
CA TYR A 24 -12.69 -39.20 7.35
C TYR A 24 -11.52 -39.28 6.35
N VAL A 25 -11.42 -38.29 5.48
CA VAL A 25 -10.31 -38.11 4.53
C VAL A 25 -9.21 -37.29 5.22
N THR A 26 -7.98 -37.78 5.23
CA THR A 26 -6.86 -37.03 5.83
C THR A 26 -6.46 -35.82 4.98
N PHE A 27 -6.12 -34.70 5.64
CA PHE A 27 -5.61 -33.50 4.99
C PHE A 27 -4.07 -33.52 5.03
N GLY A 28 -3.46 -34.03 3.97
CA GLY A 28 -2.03 -34.34 3.89
C GLY A 28 -1.72 -35.78 4.35
N ALA A 29 -0.46 -36.19 4.23
CA ALA A 29 -0.01 -37.55 4.53
C ALA A 29 -0.19 -37.93 6.01
N ASP A 30 0.08 -36.98 6.89
CA ASP A 30 -0.01 -37.08 8.36
C ASP A 30 -1.26 -36.47 8.96
N ASN A 31 -2.14 -35.90 8.13
CA ASN A 31 -3.34 -35.14 8.53
C ASN A 31 -3.03 -33.75 9.14
N LEU A 32 -1.83 -33.24 9.00
CA LEU A 32 -1.38 -31.98 9.62
C LEU A 32 -0.99 -30.92 8.58
N TYR A 33 -1.38 -31.06 7.32
CA TYR A 33 -1.07 -30.08 6.29
C TYR A 33 -1.56 -28.64 6.60
N PRO A 34 -2.76 -28.43 7.18
CA PRO A 34 -3.16 -27.09 7.62
C PRO A 34 -2.26 -26.51 8.72
N ASP A 35 -1.78 -27.35 9.65
CA ASP A 35 -0.88 -26.92 10.71
C ASP A 35 0.49 -26.53 10.14
N PHE A 36 0.97 -27.23 9.13
CA PHE A 36 2.17 -26.87 8.38
C PHE A 36 2.04 -25.49 7.72
N LEU A 37 0.89 -25.19 7.07
CA LEU A 37 0.65 -23.87 6.49
C LEU A 37 0.63 -22.75 7.54
N ILE A 38 0.05 -23.01 8.72
CA ILE A 38 0.06 -22.06 9.85
C ILE A 38 1.48 -21.88 10.39
N GLU A 39 2.26 -22.95 10.46
CA GLU A 39 3.66 -22.87 10.88
C GLU A 39 4.48 -21.95 9.95
N LEU A 40 4.33 -22.11 8.64
CA LEU A 40 4.95 -21.23 7.66
C LEU A 40 4.49 -19.77 7.81
N PHE A 41 3.20 -19.55 8.00
CA PHE A 41 2.63 -18.23 8.26
C PHE A 41 3.24 -17.57 9.49
N ASN A 42 3.43 -18.32 10.58
CA ASN A 42 3.99 -17.78 11.81
C ASN A 42 5.51 -17.54 11.73
N LYS A 43 6.23 -18.30 10.91
CA LYS A 43 7.70 -18.25 10.85
C LYS A 43 8.25 -17.32 9.76
N SER A 44 7.57 -17.15 8.63
CA SER A 44 8.02 -16.28 7.54
C SER A 44 7.44 -14.87 7.69
N PRO A 45 8.29 -13.84 7.97
CA PRO A 45 7.81 -12.46 8.12
C PRO A 45 7.12 -11.92 6.87
N LYS A 46 7.65 -12.23 5.69
CA LYS A 46 7.12 -11.77 4.41
C LYS A 46 5.77 -12.38 4.11
N HIS A 47 5.65 -13.70 4.28
CA HIS A 47 4.40 -14.42 4.10
C HIS A 47 3.33 -13.96 5.08
N ASN A 48 3.68 -13.80 6.35
CA ASN A 48 2.78 -13.29 7.39
C ASN A 48 2.22 -11.90 7.03
N ALA A 49 3.10 -10.95 6.68
CA ALA A 49 2.70 -9.59 6.34
C ALA A 49 1.72 -9.56 5.16
N ILE A 50 1.98 -10.37 4.12
CA ILE A 50 1.12 -10.42 2.94
C ILE A 50 -0.23 -11.05 3.27
N VAL A 51 -0.26 -12.20 3.91
CA VAL A 51 -1.52 -12.89 4.26
C VAL A 51 -2.37 -12.04 5.19
N SER A 52 -1.77 -11.43 6.22
CA SER A 52 -2.48 -10.57 7.17
C SER A 52 -3.06 -9.32 6.50
N SER A 53 -2.29 -8.68 5.62
CA SER A 53 -2.78 -7.52 4.88
C SER A 53 -3.90 -7.90 3.90
N LYS A 54 -3.76 -8.99 3.16
CA LYS A 54 -4.80 -9.51 2.27
C LYS A 54 -6.08 -9.85 3.03
N ALA A 55 -5.97 -10.54 4.15
CA ALA A 55 -7.12 -10.86 5.00
C ALA A 55 -7.83 -9.58 5.47
N SER A 56 -7.08 -8.55 5.86
CA SER A 56 -7.64 -7.25 6.23
C SER A 56 -8.36 -6.56 5.07
N TYR A 57 -7.77 -6.55 3.87
CA TYR A 57 -8.41 -5.98 2.69
C TYR A 57 -9.67 -6.76 2.29
N VAL A 58 -9.62 -8.09 2.31
CA VAL A 58 -10.78 -8.95 1.97
C VAL A 58 -11.90 -8.81 2.99
N ALA A 59 -11.58 -8.71 4.29
CA ALA A 59 -12.58 -8.47 5.33
C ALA A 59 -13.27 -7.12 5.17
N GLY A 60 -12.56 -6.10 4.66
CA GLY A 60 -13.04 -4.73 4.58
C GLY A 60 -13.18 -4.07 5.96
N VAL A 61 -13.80 -2.89 6.00
CA VAL A 61 -13.99 -2.12 7.24
C VAL A 61 -15.40 -2.25 7.81
N GLY A 62 -16.30 -2.91 7.10
CA GLY A 62 -17.69 -3.06 7.50
C GLY A 62 -18.53 -3.81 6.48
N THR A 63 -19.79 -3.96 6.78
CA THR A 63 -20.78 -4.59 5.90
C THR A 63 -21.97 -3.65 5.74
N LYS A 64 -22.31 -3.34 4.48
CA LYS A 64 -23.49 -2.56 4.10
C LYS A 64 -24.66 -3.49 3.83
N VAL A 65 -25.81 -3.09 4.32
CA VAL A 65 -27.08 -3.79 4.08
C VAL A 65 -27.83 -3.09 2.95
N ILE A 66 -28.26 -3.86 1.97
CA ILE A 66 -29.05 -3.37 0.83
C ILE A 66 -30.35 -4.17 0.79
N GLY A 67 -31.49 -3.47 0.82
CA GLY A 67 -32.82 -4.09 0.80
C GLY A 67 -33.87 -3.10 0.35
N GLN A 68 -35.07 -3.60 0.05
CA GLN A 68 -36.20 -2.78 -0.35
C GLN A 68 -37.05 -2.33 0.83
N ASN A 69 -37.08 -3.12 1.90
CA ASN A 69 -37.90 -2.90 3.07
C ASN A 69 -37.04 -2.40 4.24
N THR A 70 -37.41 -1.26 4.81
CA THR A 70 -36.70 -0.65 5.94
C THR A 70 -36.72 -1.53 7.21
N VAL A 71 -37.77 -2.33 7.42
CA VAL A 71 -37.84 -3.26 8.57
C VAL A 71 -36.84 -4.39 8.41
N ASP A 72 -36.69 -4.93 7.19
CA ASP A 72 -35.73 -6.00 6.93
C ASP A 72 -34.30 -5.48 7.04
N ILE A 73 -34.04 -4.26 6.56
CA ILE A 73 -32.73 -3.60 6.72
C ILE A 73 -32.40 -3.44 8.19
N ALA A 74 -33.27 -2.85 9.00
CA ALA A 74 -33.02 -2.65 10.43
C ALA A 74 -32.80 -3.97 11.19
N LYS A 75 -33.56 -5.02 10.83
CA LYS A 75 -33.38 -6.36 11.39
C LYS A 75 -32.02 -6.97 11.03
N ALA A 76 -31.60 -6.82 9.78
CA ALA A 76 -30.31 -7.29 9.33
C ALA A 76 -29.15 -6.52 9.96
N GLU A 77 -29.26 -5.19 10.09
CA GLU A 77 -28.25 -4.34 10.76
C GLU A 77 -28.09 -4.73 12.23
N ALA A 78 -29.21 -4.96 12.95
CA ALA A 78 -29.15 -5.46 14.32
C ALA A 78 -28.46 -6.84 14.40
N LYS A 79 -28.70 -7.69 13.40
CA LYS A 79 -28.09 -9.03 13.34
C LYS A 79 -26.59 -8.98 13.01
N ILE A 80 -26.16 -8.05 12.18
CA ILE A 80 -24.74 -7.80 11.88
C ILE A 80 -23.96 -7.44 13.16
N GLN A 81 -24.55 -6.67 14.05
CA GLN A 81 -23.94 -6.29 15.33
C GLN A 81 -23.83 -7.45 16.33
N ASN A 82 -24.70 -8.45 16.20
CA ASN A 82 -24.77 -9.61 17.10
C ASN A 82 -25.05 -10.87 16.28
N ILE A 83 -24.08 -11.31 15.45
CA ILE A 83 -24.28 -12.47 14.59
C ILE A 83 -24.34 -13.77 15.41
N ASN A 84 -23.64 -13.80 16.53
CA ASN A 84 -23.67 -14.85 17.54
C ASN A 84 -23.56 -14.24 18.95
N ALA A 85 -23.43 -15.07 20.00
CA ALA A 85 -23.39 -14.62 21.39
C ALA A 85 -22.18 -13.71 21.72
N TYR A 86 -21.12 -13.71 20.92
CA TYR A 86 -19.84 -13.08 21.28
C TYR A 86 -19.29 -12.13 20.22
N GLU A 87 -19.79 -12.17 18.97
CA GLU A 87 -19.14 -11.54 17.83
C GLU A 87 -20.11 -10.78 16.95
N THR A 88 -19.57 -9.75 16.30
CA THR A 88 -20.21 -9.09 15.16
C THR A 88 -19.93 -9.86 13.86
N LEU A 89 -20.74 -9.66 12.84
CA LEU A 89 -20.50 -10.23 11.52
C LEU A 89 -19.12 -9.83 10.96
N ASN A 90 -18.69 -8.59 11.19
CA ASN A 90 -17.39 -8.11 10.73
C ASN A 90 -16.22 -8.86 11.38
N GLN A 91 -16.34 -9.24 12.65
CA GLN A 91 -15.35 -10.08 13.30
C GLN A 91 -15.31 -11.49 12.70
N VAL A 92 -16.47 -12.06 12.43
CA VAL A 92 -16.57 -13.36 11.73
C VAL A 92 -16.00 -13.27 10.33
N LYS A 93 -16.29 -12.20 9.57
CA LYS A 93 -15.69 -11.95 8.23
C LYS A 93 -14.16 -11.85 8.30
N GLY A 94 -13.61 -11.22 9.31
CA GLY A 94 -12.17 -11.19 9.53
C GLY A 94 -11.55 -12.57 9.63
N LYS A 95 -12.18 -13.48 10.39
CA LYS A 95 -11.74 -14.87 10.51
C LYS A 95 -11.91 -15.66 9.20
N ILE A 96 -13.03 -15.48 8.50
CA ILE A 96 -13.27 -16.05 7.17
C ILE A 96 -12.16 -15.62 6.21
N ALA A 97 -11.80 -14.33 6.20
CA ALA A 97 -10.78 -13.80 5.32
C ALA A 97 -9.39 -14.40 5.61
N TYR A 98 -9.03 -14.60 6.88
CA TYR A 98 -7.79 -15.30 7.22
C TYR A 98 -7.76 -16.75 6.74
N ASP A 99 -8.83 -17.51 6.99
CA ASP A 99 -8.91 -18.89 6.53
C ASP A 99 -8.89 -18.98 5.00
N LEU A 100 -9.55 -18.02 4.34
CA LEU A 100 -9.54 -17.94 2.87
C LEU A 100 -8.15 -17.68 2.31
N GLU A 101 -7.39 -16.76 2.91
CA GLU A 101 -6.05 -16.42 2.45
C GLU A 101 -5.02 -17.51 2.79
N LEU A 102 -5.19 -18.24 3.88
CA LEU A 102 -4.30 -19.32 4.29
C LEU A 102 -4.60 -20.64 3.58
N PHE A 103 -5.88 -21.00 3.44
CA PHE A 103 -6.28 -22.34 3.04
C PHE A 103 -7.06 -22.37 1.73
N ASN A 104 -7.51 -21.22 1.23
CA ASN A 104 -8.42 -21.09 0.09
C ASN A 104 -9.81 -21.71 0.35
N GLY A 105 -10.23 -21.70 1.60
CA GLY A 105 -11.54 -22.19 2.07
C GLY A 105 -11.84 -21.70 3.47
N TYR A 106 -13.10 -21.86 3.90
CA TYR A 106 -13.54 -21.52 5.26
C TYR A 106 -14.76 -22.36 5.67
N ALA A 107 -15.06 -22.40 6.95
CA ALA A 107 -16.18 -23.14 7.50
C ALA A 107 -16.97 -22.32 8.52
N LEU A 108 -18.29 -22.45 8.48
CA LEU A 108 -19.22 -21.77 9.40
C LEU A 108 -20.16 -22.78 10.05
N GLU A 109 -20.30 -22.72 11.36
CA GLU A 109 -21.37 -23.41 12.08
C GLU A 109 -22.64 -22.57 12.01
N ILE A 110 -23.70 -23.17 11.50
CA ILE A 110 -25.01 -22.54 11.35
C ILE A 110 -25.95 -23.15 12.37
N ILE A 111 -26.50 -22.32 13.24
CA ILE A 111 -27.46 -22.73 14.27
C ILE A 111 -28.83 -22.17 13.94
N TRP A 112 -29.81 -23.04 13.82
CA TRP A 112 -31.20 -22.67 13.60
C TRP A 112 -31.90 -22.36 14.93
N ASN A 113 -32.91 -21.50 14.90
CA ASN A 113 -33.80 -21.29 16.03
C ASN A 113 -34.59 -22.59 16.32
N LYS A 114 -35.17 -22.69 17.54
CA LYS A 114 -35.92 -23.88 17.95
C LYS A 114 -37.06 -24.27 16.99
N ALA A 115 -37.66 -23.31 16.33
CA ALA A 115 -38.72 -23.51 15.36
C ALA A 115 -38.21 -23.87 13.95
N LYS A 116 -36.90 -23.87 13.72
CA LYS A 116 -36.26 -24.10 12.42
C LYS A 116 -36.75 -23.15 11.30
N THR A 117 -37.21 -21.97 11.68
CA THR A 117 -37.74 -20.96 10.74
C THR A 117 -36.70 -19.93 10.31
N ALA A 118 -35.70 -19.67 11.14
CA ALA A 118 -34.65 -18.71 10.88
C ALA A 118 -33.33 -19.16 11.47
N ILE A 119 -32.22 -18.71 10.89
CA ILE A 119 -30.89 -18.88 11.44
C ILE A 119 -30.78 -17.99 12.69
N ALA A 120 -30.45 -18.62 13.82
CA ALA A 120 -30.28 -17.95 15.10
C ALA A 120 -28.85 -17.40 15.24
N GLU A 121 -27.84 -18.19 14.92
CA GLU A 121 -26.44 -17.81 15.11
C GLU A 121 -25.55 -18.39 14.01
N ILE A 122 -24.48 -17.68 13.71
CA ILE A 122 -23.43 -18.09 12.77
C ILE A 122 -22.08 -17.94 13.49
N TYR A 123 -21.34 -19.03 13.59
CA TYR A 123 -20.00 -19.07 14.16
C TYR A 123 -18.96 -19.43 13.11
N HIS A 124 -17.81 -18.82 13.18
CA HIS A 124 -16.65 -19.29 12.42
C HIS A 124 -16.04 -20.51 13.10
N ILE A 125 -15.79 -21.56 12.35
CA ILE A 125 -15.03 -22.73 12.78
C ILE A 125 -13.66 -22.68 12.09
N PRO A 126 -12.54 -22.75 12.83
CA PRO A 126 -11.21 -22.75 12.23
C PRO A 126 -11.07 -23.86 11.19
N PHE A 127 -10.74 -23.48 9.96
CA PHE A 127 -10.72 -24.42 8.83
C PHE A 127 -9.75 -25.59 9.05
N LYS A 128 -8.65 -25.36 9.78
CA LYS A 128 -7.68 -26.39 10.13
C LYS A 128 -8.29 -27.55 10.93
N ASN A 129 -9.38 -27.29 11.64
CA ASN A 129 -10.01 -28.26 12.53
C ASN A 129 -11.03 -29.17 11.83
N ILE A 130 -11.34 -28.90 10.55
CA ILE A 130 -12.36 -29.62 9.80
C ILE A 130 -11.73 -30.66 8.89
N ARG A 131 -12.36 -31.85 8.86
CA ARG A 131 -12.09 -32.87 7.83
C ARG A 131 -13.39 -33.28 7.16
N LYS A 132 -13.31 -33.72 5.90
CA LYS A 132 -14.44 -34.33 5.20
C LYS A 132 -14.65 -35.76 5.69
N GLY A 133 -15.84 -36.06 6.15
CA GLY A 133 -16.24 -37.41 6.48
C GLY A 133 -16.49 -38.27 5.24
N LEU A 134 -16.48 -39.57 5.40
CA LEU A 134 -16.72 -40.54 4.30
C LEU A 134 -18.19 -40.66 3.91
N GLU A 135 -19.11 -40.27 4.81
CA GLU A 135 -20.56 -40.34 4.61
C GLU A 135 -21.16 -39.02 4.10
N GLY A 136 -20.29 -38.07 3.68
CA GLY A 136 -20.70 -36.74 3.21
C GLY A 136 -20.92 -35.72 4.34
N ASP A 137 -20.59 -36.09 5.55
CA ASP A 137 -20.54 -35.23 6.73
C ASP A 137 -19.19 -34.51 6.87
N TYR A 138 -19.05 -33.70 7.90
CA TYR A 138 -17.80 -33.05 8.27
C TYR A 138 -17.43 -33.42 9.70
N VAL A 139 -16.15 -33.70 9.91
CA VAL A 139 -15.62 -34.06 11.22
C VAL A 139 -14.78 -32.90 11.77
N TYR A 140 -15.20 -32.37 12.90
CA TYR A 140 -14.43 -31.39 13.67
C TYR A 140 -13.60 -32.07 14.73
N CYS A 141 -12.36 -31.65 14.88
CA CYS A 141 -11.51 -32.03 16.01
C CYS A 141 -10.66 -30.81 16.39
N GLU A 142 -10.57 -30.50 17.67
CA GLU A 142 -9.81 -29.38 18.17
C GLU A 142 -8.29 -29.57 17.96
N ASP A 143 -7.81 -30.80 18.20
CA ASP A 143 -6.40 -31.16 18.03
C ASP A 143 -6.27 -32.52 17.34
N TRP A 144 -5.85 -32.47 16.06
CA TRP A 144 -5.62 -33.67 15.25
C TRP A 144 -4.35 -34.44 15.63
N THR A 145 -3.49 -33.90 16.51
CA THR A 145 -2.31 -34.59 17.05
C THR A 145 -2.66 -35.50 18.24
N ASP A 146 -3.70 -35.13 18.98
CA ASP A 146 -4.19 -35.96 20.09
C ASP A 146 -5.17 -37.04 19.58
N ARG A 147 -4.74 -38.28 19.68
CA ARG A 147 -5.55 -39.44 19.30
C ARG A 147 -6.83 -39.65 20.16
N LYS A 148 -6.90 -38.97 21.31
CA LYS A 148 -8.04 -39.06 22.25
C LYS A 148 -8.96 -37.85 22.16
N ALA A 149 -8.61 -36.85 21.36
CA ALA A 149 -9.43 -35.68 21.18
C ALA A 149 -10.82 -36.05 20.65
N GLU A 150 -11.82 -35.42 21.20
CA GLU A 150 -13.22 -35.61 20.83
C GLU A 150 -13.43 -35.20 19.38
N GLN A 151 -14.17 -36.02 18.63
CA GLN A 151 -14.55 -35.73 17.26
C GLN A 151 -16.05 -35.46 17.21
N ILE A 152 -16.40 -34.30 16.66
CA ILE A 152 -17.78 -33.86 16.49
C ILE A 152 -18.16 -33.96 15.02
N HIS A 153 -19.26 -34.66 14.73
CA HIS A 153 -19.77 -34.81 13.38
C HIS A 153 -20.82 -33.76 13.08
N TYR A 154 -20.62 -33.03 12.00
CA TYR A 154 -21.55 -32.01 11.48
C TYR A 154 -22.17 -32.48 10.16
N GLN A 155 -23.48 -32.39 10.07
CA GLN A 155 -24.16 -32.52 8.79
C GLN A 155 -23.91 -31.26 7.94
N PRO A 156 -23.79 -31.40 6.61
CA PRO A 156 -23.71 -30.25 5.72
C PRO A 156 -24.91 -29.33 5.92
N PHE A 157 -24.68 -28.02 5.83
CA PHE A 157 -25.77 -27.04 5.83
C PHE A 157 -26.76 -27.35 4.69
N ASN A 158 -28.02 -27.47 5.03
CA ASN A 158 -29.09 -27.72 4.08
C ASN A 158 -30.32 -26.89 4.45
N ALA A 159 -30.72 -25.98 3.56
CA ALA A 159 -31.86 -25.09 3.75
C ALA A 159 -33.22 -25.82 3.87
N THR A 160 -33.29 -27.07 3.42
CA THR A 160 -34.53 -27.86 3.45
C THR A 160 -34.65 -28.68 4.73
N THR A 161 -33.62 -29.43 5.10
CA THR A 161 -33.66 -30.31 6.29
C THR A 161 -33.49 -29.54 7.59
N ARG A 162 -32.77 -28.42 7.56
CA ARG A 162 -32.58 -27.47 8.67
C ARG A 162 -32.20 -28.16 9.97
N GLU A 163 -31.09 -28.90 9.93
CA GLU A 163 -30.54 -29.50 11.15
C GLU A 163 -30.23 -28.39 12.18
N SER A 164 -30.47 -28.69 13.47
CA SER A 164 -30.30 -27.68 14.54
C SER A 164 -28.93 -27.03 14.54
N LYS A 165 -27.89 -27.84 14.25
CA LYS A 165 -26.52 -27.42 14.00
C LYS A 165 -26.04 -28.07 12.70
N SER A 166 -25.46 -27.31 11.81
CA SER A 166 -24.91 -27.78 10.56
C SER A 166 -23.68 -26.99 10.17
N LEU A 167 -22.85 -27.54 9.30
CA LEU A 167 -21.64 -26.88 8.83
C LEU A 167 -21.83 -26.39 7.39
N TYR A 168 -21.66 -25.10 7.18
CA TYR A 168 -21.48 -24.54 5.85
C TYR A 168 -19.99 -24.57 5.52
N TYR A 169 -19.61 -25.42 4.58
CA TYR A 169 -18.21 -25.59 4.13
C TYR A 169 -18.03 -24.98 2.76
N CYS A 170 -17.11 -24.03 2.64
CA CYS A 170 -16.78 -23.38 1.39
C CYS A 170 -15.32 -23.65 1.03
N GLN A 171 -15.09 -24.05 -0.21
CA GLN A 171 -13.75 -24.13 -0.80
C GLN A 171 -13.76 -23.50 -2.17
N PHE A 172 -12.70 -22.76 -2.50
CA PHE A 172 -12.56 -22.14 -3.80
C PHE A 172 -11.85 -23.11 -4.73
N TYR A 173 -12.36 -23.17 -5.95
CA TYR A 173 -11.80 -24.06 -6.97
C TYR A 173 -10.40 -23.62 -7.37
N ARG A 174 -9.51 -24.60 -7.43
CA ARG A 174 -8.18 -24.46 -8.02
C ARG A 174 -7.88 -25.72 -8.85
N PRO A 175 -7.31 -25.59 -10.09
CA PRO A 175 -6.89 -26.75 -10.88
C PRO A 175 -5.92 -27.63 -10.09
N GLY A 176 -6.15 -28.94 -10.14
CA GLY A 176 -5.32 -29.93 -9.44
C GLY A 176 -5.65 -30.13 -7.96
N GLN A 177 -6.65 -29.43 -7.40
CA GLN A 177 -7.12 -29.74 -6.05
C GLN A 177 -7.84 -31.11 -6.01
N GLY A 178 -7.63 -31.84 -4.89
CA GLY A 178 -8.37 -33.04 -4.57
C GLY A 178 -9.56 -32.76 -3.66
N GLU A 179 -9.65 -33.48 -2.55
CA GLU A 179 -10.74 -33.33 -1.58
C GLU A 179 -10.71 -31.97 -0.85
N TYR A 180 -9.54 -31.42 -0.59
CA TYR A 180 -9.37 -30.16 0.10
C TYR A 180 -8.85 -29.07 -0.82
N PRO A 181 -9.13 -27.80 -0.51
CA PRO A 181 -8.59 -26.68 -1.26
C PRO A 181 -7.07 -26.58 -1.13
N LEU A 182 -6.46 -25.99 -2.13
CA LEU A 182 -5.03 -25.68 -2.14
C LEU A 182 -4.86 -24.15 -2.06
N PRO A 183 -3.91 -23.66 -1.26
CA PRO A 183 -3.68 -22.22 -1.14
C PRO A 183 -3.20 -21.62 -2.45
N ASP A 184 -3.54 -20.35 -2.71
CA ASP A 184 -3.15 -19.66 -3.94
C ASP A 184 -1.63 -19.53 -4.08
N TYR A 185 -0.92 -19.43 -2.97
CA TYR A 185 0.54 -19.30 -2.90
C TYR A 185 1.29 -20.64 -2.89
N ILE A 186 0.63 -21.76 -3.20
CA ILE A 186 1.25 -23.10 -3.14
C ILE A 186 2.57 -23.20 -3.93
N GLY A 187 2.72 -22.43 -5.02
CA GLY A 187 3.95 -22.39 -5.81
C GLY A 187 5.15 -21.81 -5.07
N ALA A 188 4.92 -21.01 -4.04
CA ALA A 188 5.97 -20.36 -3.25
C ALA A 188 6.28 -21.07 -1.92
N LEU A 189 5.66 -22.20 -1.60
CA LEU A 189 5.87 -22.85 -0.30
C LEU A 189 7.37 -23.09 -0.01
N LYS A 190 8.12 -23.54 -1.00
CA LYS A 190 9.59 -23.73 -0.85
C LYS A 190 10.33 -22.41 -0.58
N TYR A 191 9.91 -21.30 -1.20
CA TYR A 191 10.51 -19.98 -0.94
C TYR A 191 10.15 -19.45 0.44
N ILE A 192 8.93 -19.74 0.92
CA ILE A 192 8.50 -19.39 2.28
C ILE A 192 9.30 -20.19 3.32
N GLU A 193 9.57 -21.47 3.08
CA GLU A 193 10.49 -22.27 3.91
C GLU A 193 11.91 -21.68 3.91
N VAL A 194 12.44 -21.32 2.73
CA VAL A 194 13.75 -20.68 2.61
C VAL A 194 13.79 -19.34 3.35
N ASP A 195 12.74 -18.52 3.31
CA ASP A 195 12.65 -17.28 4.10
C ASP A 195 12.79 -17.52 5.60
N THR A 196 12.19 -18.60 6.10
CA THR A 196 12.32 -19.04 7.49
C THR A 196 13.76 -19.46 7.81
N GLU A 197 14.39 -20.23 6.93
CA GLU A 197 15.76 -20.69 7.11
C GLU A 197 16.81 -19.57 7.00
N ILE A 198 16.56 -18.57 6.16
CA ILE A 198 17.38 -17.34 6.12
C ILE A 198 17.37 -16.66 7.50
N SER A 199 16.22 -16.53 8.13
CA SER A 199 16.10 -15.93 9.46
C SER A 199 16.85 -16.74 10.52
N ASN A 200 16.73 -18.05 10.48
CA ASN A 200 17.47 -18.98 11.34
C ASN A 200 18.98 -18.89 11.13
N TYR A 201 19.40 -18.78 9.86
CA TYR A 201 20.81 -18.63 9.51
C TYR A 201 21.40 -17.32 10.08
N TYR A 202 20.72 -16.19 9.90
CA TYR A 202 21.16 -14.91 10.46
C TYR A 202 21.22 -14.96 12.00
N LEU A 203 20.20 -15.52 12.65
CA LEU A 203 20.20 -15.67 14.10
C LEU A 203 21.39 -16.53 14.58
N ASN A 204 21.64 -17.65 13.91
CA ASN A 204 22.77 -18.52 14.24
C ASN A 204 24.11 -17.85 13.93
N SER A 205 24.21 -17.10 12.82
CA SER A 205 25.41 -16.35 12.47
C SER A 205 25.71 -15.27 13.50
N ILE A 206 24.68 -14.53 13.97
CA ILE A 206 24.81 -13.55 15.05
C ILE A 206 25.24 -14.22 16.36
N LYS A 207 24.59 -15.34 16.74
CA LYS A 207 24.94 -16.08 17.97
C LYS A 207 26.33 -16.67 17.93
N ASN A 208 26.82 -17.06 16.74
CA ASN A 208 28.13 -17.64 16.53
C ASN A 208 29.17 -16.61 16.02
N GLY A 209 28.75 -15.32 15.92
CA GLY A 209 29.65 -14.20 15.58
C GLY A 209 30.03 -14.12 14.14
N PHE A 210 29.13 -13.87 13.23
CA PHE A 210 29.31 -13.50 11.80
C PHE A 210 30.58 -13.95 11.06
N THR A 211 31.50 -14.63 11.76
CA THR A 211 32.85 -14.89 11.26
C THR A 211 33.10 -16.35 11.02
N ALA A 212 33.98 -16.52 10.09
CA ALA A 212 34.75 -17.68 9.79
C ALA A 212 34.88 -18.62 10.98
N GLN A 213 34.62 -19.87 10.71
CA GLN A 213 34.99 -20.93 11.65
C GLN A 213 36.48 -20.82 11.93
N THR A 214 36.83 -20.55 13.16
CA THR A 214 38.24 -20.61 13.58
C THR A 214 38.65 -22.06 13.65
N HIS A 215 39.57 -22.45 12.78
CA HIS A 215 40.13 -23.80 12.77
C HIS A 215 41.36 -23.81 13.66
N ILE A 216 41.29 -24.54 14.76
CA ILE A 216 42.42 -24.72 15.69
C ILE A 216 42.99 -26.13 15.51
N GLN A 217 44.19 -26.19 15.04
CA GLN A 217 44.95 -27.45 14.94
C GLN A 217 45.86 -27.59 16.16
N LEU A 218 45.61 -28.60 16.98
CA LEU A 218 46.40 -28.88 18.16
C LEU A 218 47.33 -30.06 17.87
N PHE A 219 48.63 -29.82 17.85
CA PHE A 219 49.68 -30.84 17.67
C PHE A 219 50.17 -31.30 19.04
N LYS A 220 49.30 -31.89 19.87
CA LYS A 220 49.60 -32.38 21.22
C LYS A 220 49.27 -33.87 21.40
N GLY A 221 49.15 -34.59 20.29
CA GLY A 221 48.71 -35.98 20.30
C GLY A 221 47.19 -36.12 20.23
N ILE A 222 46.74 -37.34 19.95
CA ILE A 222 45.30 -37.66 19.87
C ILE A 222 44.80 -37.92 21.29
N PRO A 223 43.92 -37.03 21.83
CA PRO A 223 43.38 -37.19 23.18
C PRO A 223 42.38 -38.34 23.23
N THR A 224 42.15 -38.84 24.44
CA THR A 224 41.01 -39.73 24.68
C THR A 224 39.69 -39.02 24.38
N PRO A 225 38.61 -39.76 24.08
CA PRO A 225 37.31 -39.14 23.83
C PRO A 225 36.78 -38.24 24.97
N GLU A 226 37.18 -38.54 26.22
CA GLU A 226 36.81 -37.76 27.39
C GLU A 226 37.57 -36.43 27.47
N GLU A 227 38.90 -36.47 27.22
CA GLU A 227 39.72 -35.27 27.17
C GLU A 227 39.34 -34.34 26.01
N ALA A 228 38.98 -34.92 24.85
CA ALA A 228 38.50 -34.16 23.70
C ALA A 228 37.19 -33.43 24.04
N ARG A 229 36.23 -34.11 24.74
CA ARG A 229 34.98 -33.52 25.20
C ARG A 229 35.22 -32.43 26.25
N ALA A 230 36.13 -32.65 27.21
CA ALA A 230 36.45 -31.67 28.24
C ALA A 230 37.11 -30.41 27.62
N THR A 231 37.98 -30.58 26.64
CA THR A 231 38.61 -29.48 25.89
C THR A 231 37.57 -28.70 25.07
N ALA A 232 36.71 -29.41 24.34
CA ALA A 232 35.63 -28.79 23.59
C ALA A 232 34.67 -27.98 24.51
N ARG A 233 34.35 -28.51 25.71
CA ARG A 233 33.53 -27.84 26.69
C ARG A 233 34.20 -26.55 27.21
N ARG A 234 35.48 -26.59 27.57
CA ARG A 234 36.24 -25.40 28.01
C ARG A 234 36.31 -24.33 26.93
N PHE A 235 36.50 -24.71 25.66
CA PHE A 235 36.51 -23.79 24.56
C PHE A 235 35.09 -23.17 24.37
N LYS A 236 34.05 -24.02 24.47
CA LYS A 236 32.68 -23.55 24.39
C LYS A 236 32.32 -22.55 25.50
N GLU A 237 32.72 -22.85 26.75
CA GLU A 237 32.45 -21.99 27.90
C GLU A 237 33.19 -20.64 27.83
N ASN A 238 34.40 -20.62 27.27
CA ASN A 238 35.24 -19.43 27.20
C ASN A 238 35.08 -18.60 25.92
N TYR A 239 34.54 -19.17 24.84
CA TYR A 239 34.53 -18.54 23.51
C TYR A 239 33.14 -18.57 22.81
N GLN A 240 32.11 -19.17 23.40
CA GLN A 240 30.74 -19.12 22.89
C GLN A 240 29.82 -18.37 23.86
N GLY A 241 29.02 -17.46 23.32
CA GLY A 241 28.04 -16.64 24.02
C GLY A 241 27.87 -15.32 23.30
N THR A 242 26.86 -14.56 23.66
CA THR A 242 26.59 -13.21 23.08
C THR A 242 27.77 -12.26 23.23
N ASP A 243 28.64 -12.51 24.21
CA ASP A 243 29.84 -11.71 24.46
C ASP A 243 31.10 -12.26 23.82
N ASN A 244 31.09 -13.51 23.29
CA ASN A 244 32.25 -14.19 22.70
C ASN A 244 31.84 -14.88 21.39
N ALA A 245 31.74 -14.13 20.33
CA ALA A 245 31.25 -14.60 19.03
C ALA A 245 32.36 -15.33 18.22
N GLY A 246 32.10 -16.57 17.79
CA GLY A 246 32.89 -17.32 16.80
C GLY A 246 32.69 -18.83 16.87
N GLY A 247 32.50 -19.48 15.71
CA GLY A 247 32.52 -20.93 15.60
C GLY A 247 33.96 -21.47 15.71
N LEU A 248 34.20 -22.50 16.53
CA LEU A 248 35.49 -23.13 16.73
C LEU A 248 35.50 -24.53 16.14
N ILE A 249 36.49 -24.80 15.27
CA ILE A 249 36.85 -26.16 14.84
C ILE A 249 38.16 -26.53 15.51
N ILE A 250 38.16 -27.61 16.31
CA ILE A 250 39.38 -28.10 16.96
C ILE A 250 39.80 -29.38 16.29
N GLN A 251 41.01 -29.38 15.77
CA GLN A 251 41.67 -30.56 15.18
C GLN A 251 42.85 -30.99 16.05
N TYR A 252 42.93 -32.26 16.38
CA TYR A 252 44.05 -32.85 17.13
C TYR A 252 44.93 -33.60 16.16
N ASN A 253 46.23 -33.27 16.18
CA ASN A 253 47.26 -33.88 15.32
C ASN A 253 48.39 -34.48 16.14
N ASP A 254 49.23 -35.33 15.52
CA ASP A 254 50.37 -35.95 16.16
C ASP A 254 51.42 -34.90 16.57
N PRO A 255 52.05 -35.02 17.77
CA PRO A 255 53.01 -34.04 18.27
C PRO A 255 54.27 -33.87 17.40
N GLN A 256 54.53 -34.81 16.51
CA GLN A 256 55.75 -34.77 15.67
C GLN A 256 55.61 -33.85 14.44
N GLU A 257 54.45 -33.31 14.17
CA GLU A 257 54.17 -32.64 12.89
C GLU A 257 54.19 -31.12 12.87
N LYS A 258 54.32 -30.38 13.91
CA LYS A 258 54.54 -28.89 13.94
C LYS A 258 53.84 -28.18 15.11
N GLU A 259 54.09 -26.87 15.26
CA GLU A 259 53.38 -25.99 16.20
C GLU A 259 51.90 -25.87 15.89
N SER A 260 51.07 -25.70 16.95
CA SER A 260 49.64 -25.53 16.79
C SER A 260 49.31 -24.29 15.96
N VAL A 261 48.48 -24.46 14.94
CA VAL A 261 48.10 -23.39 14.00
C VAL A 261 46.64 -23.00 14.22
N ILE A 262 46.43 -21.72 14.33
CA ILE A 262 45.08 -21.12 14.34
C ILE A 262 44.89 -20.43 12.99
N SER A 263 43.94 -20.89 12.20
CA SER A 263 43.61 -20.27 10.93
C SER A 263 42.13 -19.87 10.91
N ASN A 264 41.88 -18.66 10.47
CA ASN A 264 40.53 -18.21 10.21
C ASN A 264 40.17 -18.60 8.79
N LEU A 265 39.14 -19.43 8.64
CA LEU A 265 38.51 -19.70 7.36
C LEU A 265 37.62 -18.49 7.00
N GLN A 266 38.12 -17.60 6.16
CA GLN A 266 37.35 -16.48 5.71
C GLN A 266 36.21 -16.96 4.77
N PRO A 267 34.95 -16.61 5.02
CA PRO A 267 33.89 -16.84 4.06
C PRO A 267 34.10 -15.90 2.86
N SER A 268 34.28 -16.47 1.69
CA SER A 268 34.26 -15.69 0.45
C SER A 268 32.86 -15.20 0.15
N ASP A 269 32.66 -13.91 -0.07
CA ASP A 269 31.46 -13.25 -0.66
C ASP A 269 30.05 -13.78 -0.24
N PHE A 270 29.95 -14.50 0.87
CA PHE A 270 28.71 -15.10 1.36
C PHE A 270 27.64 -14.05 1.62
N ASP A 271 28.00 -12.90 2.17
CA ASP A 271 27.04 -11.84 2.51
C ASP A 271 26.32 -11.31 1.27
N LYS A 272 27.04 -11.14 0.15
CA LYS A 272 26.43 -10.70 -1.11
C LYS A 272 25.51 -11.76 -1.72
N GLN A 273 25.89 -13.04 -1.60
CA GLN A 273 25.07 -14.15 -2.09
C GLN A 273 23.78 -14.28 -1.28
N PHE A 274 23.85 -14.10 0.04
CA PHE A 274 22.66 -14.11 0.89
C PHE A 274 21.75 -12.92 0.68
N ASP A 275 22.29 -11.73 0.43
CA ASP A 275 21.48 -10.57 0.10
C ASP A 275 20.71 -10.76 -1.22
N LEU A 276 21.40 -11.30 -2.23
CA LEU A 276 20.78 -11.66 -3.50
C LEU A 276 19.70 -12.73 -3.32
N LEU A 277 19.99 -13.78 -2.54
CA LEU A 277 19.02 -14.84 -2.22
C LEU A 277 17.80 -14.27 -1.52
N ASN A 278 17.99 -13.42 -0.51
CA ASN A 278 16.91 -12.79 0.22
C ASN A 278 16.00 -11.92 -0.68
N LYS A 279 16.61 -11.16 -1.61
CA LYS A 279 15.85 -10.37 -2.62
C LYS A 279 15.09 -11.29 -3.58
N THR A 280 15.70 -12.38 -4.05
CA THR A 280 15.04 -13.34 -4.94
C THR A 280 13.86 -14.02 -4.23
N VAL A 281 14.06 -14.51 -3.01
CA VAL A 281 13.01 -15.15 -2.20
C VAL A 281 11.84 -14.18 -1.98
N GLN A 282 12.12 -12.92 -1.68
CA GLN A 282 11.10 -11.90 -1.53
C GLN A 282 10.28 -11.71 -2.81
N GLN A 283 10.94 -11.62 -3.95
CA GLN A 283 10.26 -11.44 -5.25
C GLN A 283 9.37 -12.65 -5.59
N GLU A 284 9.86 -13.86 -5.39
CA GLU A 284 9.10 -15.09 -5.68
C GLU A 284 7.86 -15.23 -4.76
N ILE A 285 8.00 -14.86 -3.48
CA ILE A 285 6.86 -14.81 -2.56
C ILE A 285 5.84 -13.76 -3.03
N PHE A 286 6.28 -12.57 -3.43
CA PHE A 286 5.39 -11.51 -3.93
C PHE A 286 4.64 -11.96 -5.19
N VAL A 287 5.33 -12.56 -6.15
CA VAL A 287 4.72 -13.06 -7.40
C VAL A 287 3.67 -14.13 -7.11
N ALA A 288 3.99 -15.11 -6.26
CA ALA A 288 3.05 -16.18 -5.91
C ALA A 288 1.82 -15.67 -5.17
N HIS A 289 2.00 -14.62 -4.38
CA HIS A 289 0.89 -13.94 -3.70
C HIS A 289 0.15 -12.93 -4.59
N LYS A 290 0.53 -12.75 -5.86
CA LYS A 290 -0.06 -11.76 -6.79
C LYS A 290 0.02 -10.34 -6.25
N VAL A 291 1.11 -10.01 -5.57
CA VAL A 291 1.39 -8.67 -5.06
C VAL A 291 1.80 -7.78 -6.22
N ASN A 292 0.95 -6.83 -6.59
CA ASN A 292 1.22 -5.85 -7.65
C ASN A 292 2.09 -4.68 -7.18
N SER A 293 1.98 -4.30 -5.90
CA SER A 293 2.84 -3.29 -5.27
C SER A 293 3.18 -3.69 -3.83
N PRO A 294 4.47 -3.88 -3.51
CA PRO A 294 4.91 -4.20 -2.16
C PRO A 294 4.53 -3.14 -1.12
N MET A 295 4.36 -1.89 -1.53
CA MET A 295 3.98 -0.78 -0.65
C MET A 295 2.60 -0.98 -0.01
N LEU A 296 1.66 -1.65 -0.69
CA LEU A 296 0.35 -2.00 -0.11
C LEU A 296 0.46 -2.95 1.09
N PHE A 297 1.59 -3.63 1.22
CA PHE A 297 1.89 -4.59 2.29
C PHE A 297 2.94 -4.06 3.28
N GLY A 298 3.20 -2.74 3.26
CA GLY A 298 4.14 -2.08 4.17
C GLY A 298 5.62 -2.27 3.82
N VAL A 299 5.94 -2.78 2.64
CA VAL A 299 7.31 -3.02 2.19
C VAL A 299 7.74 -1.93 1.20
N ARG A 300 8.84 -1.24 1.50
CA ARG A 300 9.48 -0.31 0.55
C ARG A 300 10.50 -1.08 -0.30
N VAL A 301 10.48 -0.82 -1.61
CA VAL A 301 11.48 -1.35 -2.54
C VAL A 301 12.36 -0.19 -3.01
N GLU A 302 13.68 -0.41 -3.05
CA GLU A 302 14.63 0.58 -3.57
C GLU A 302 14.29 0.94 -5.01
N GLY A 303 14.25 2.24 -5.32
CA GLY A 303 13.95 2.75 -6.66
C GLY A 303 12.49 3.06 -6.94
N GLN A 304 11.55 2.71 -6.06
CA GLN A 304 10.16 3.20 -6.17
C GLN A 304 10.04 4.58 -5.53
N LEU A 305 9.63 5.57 -6.32
CA LEU A 305 9.40 6.96 -5.87
C LEU A 305 8.22 7.08 -4.89
N GLY A 306 7.34 6.07 -4.81
CA GLY A 306 6.30 5.94 -3.80
C GLY A 306 5.33 7.11 -3.74
N GLY A 307 5.00 7.68 -4.89
CA GLY A 307 4.03 8.76 -4.97
C GLY A 307 2.64 8.31 -4.52
N ARG A 308 1.85 9.26 -3.97
CA ARG A 308 0.47 9.01 -3.55
C ARG A 308 -0.39 8.43 -4.68
N SER A 309 -0.25 8.93 -5.91
CA SER A 309 -0.98 8.45 -7.09
C SER A 309 -0.63 7.01 -7.43
N GLU A 310 0.66 6.65 -7.43
CA GLU A 310 1.12 5.28 -7.68
C GLU A 310 0.50 4.28 -6.69
N MET A 311 0.41 4.66 -5.41
CA MET A 311 -0.17 3.79 -4.39
C MET A 311 -1.69 3.67 -4.54
N ILE A 312 -2.40 4.73 -4.95
CA ILE A 312 -3.84 4.69 -5.23
C ILE A 312 -4.10 3.79 -6.44
N GLU A 313 -3.37 3.96 -7.54
CA GLU A 313 -3.51 3.14 -8.75
C GLU A 313 -3.21 1.66 -8.47
N ALA A 314 -2.14 1.38 -7.69
CA ALA A 314 -1.81 0.03 -7.27
C ALA A 314 -2.92 -0.59 -6.40
N TYR A 315 -3.51 0.20 -5.50
CA TYR A 315 -4.63 -0.26 -4.69
C TYR A 315 -5.88 -0.54 -5.52
N GLU A 316 -6.24 0.36 -6.43
CA GLU A 316 -7.40 0.18 -7.32
C GLU A 316 -7.24 -1.07 -8.20
N MET A 317 -6.06 -1.28 -8.77
CA MET A 317 -5.76 -2.49 -9.54
C MET A 317 -5.88 -3.75 -8.67
N PHE A 318 -5.35 -3.72 -7.45
CA PHE A 318 -5.42 -4.84 -6.51
C PHE A 318 -6.85 -5.08 -6.03
N GLN A 319 -7.60 -4.01 -5.77
CA GLN A 319 -9.01 -4.05 -5.42
C GLN A 319 -9.82 -4.80 -6.47
N GLN A 320 -9.74 -4.39 -7.73
CA GLN A 320 -10.51 -4.98 -8.83
C GLN A 320 -10.07 -6.40 -9.19
N SER A 321 -8.77 -6.66 -9.22
CA SER A 321 -8.23 -7.93 -9.71
C SER A 321 -8.19 -9.04 -8.66
N TYR A 322 -8.10 -8.68 -7.38
CA TYR A 322 -7.91 -9.65 -6.30
C TYR A 322 -8.95 -9.57 -5.18
N ILE A 323 -9.19 -8.38 -4.62
CA ILE A 323 -10.01 -8.23 -3.41
C ILE A 323 -11.49 -8.42 -3.72
N GLU A 324 -12.05 -7.66 -4.66
CA GLU A 324 -13.48 -7.70 -5.00
C GLU A 324 -13.99 -9.09 -5.37
N PRO A 325 -13.30 -9.87 -6.22
CA PRO A 325 -13.75 -11.23 -6.53
C PRO A 325 -13.83 -12.16 -5.31
N ARG A 326 -13.00 -11.92 -4.28
CA ARG A 326 -13.03 -12.68 -3.03
C ARG A 326 -14.14 -12.20 -2.11
N GLN A 327 -14.29 -10.88 -1.98
CA GLN A 327 -15.36 -10.26 -1.22
C GLN A 327 -16.72 -10.68 -1.76
N GLN A 328 -16.91 -10.63 -3.08
CA GLN A 328 -18.17 -11.04 -3.70
C GLN A 328 -18.56 -12.46 -3.31
N LYS A 329 -17.64 -13.41 -3.32
CA LYS A 329 -17.96 -14.80 -2.93
C LYS A 329 -18.32 -14.93 -1.44
N ILE A 330 -17.67 -14.16 -0.57
CA ILE A 330 -18.02 -14.12 0.86
C ILE A 330 -19.38 -13.45 1.04
N ASP A 331 -19.60 -12.32 0.38
CA ASP A 331 -20.83 -11.55 0.46
C ASP A 331 -22.02 -12.32 -0.12
N ASP A 332 -21.84 -13.07 -1.22
CA ASP A 332 -22.84 -13.96 -1.79
C ASP A 332 -23.22 -15.08 -0.80
N THR A 333 -22.23 -15.70 -0.15
CA THR A 333 -22.47 -16.70 0.90
C THR A 333 -23.23 -16.12 2.08
N LEU A 334 -22.80 -14.98 2.59
CA LEU A 334 -23.46 -14.32 3.71
C LEU A 334 -24.86 -13.83 3.34
N THR A 335 -25.03 -13.28 2.14
CA THR A 335 -26.34 -12.90 1.60
C THR A 335 -27.29 -14.09 1.57
N TYR A 336 -26.82 -15.23 1.03
CA TYR A 336 -27.60 -16.48 1.01
C TYR A 336 -28.01 -16.94 2.42
N LEU A 337 -27.11 -16.88 3.38
CA LEU A 337 -27.45 -17.24 4.77
C LEU A 337 -28.42 -16.22 5.40
N PHE A 338 -28.30 -14.94 5.04
CA PHE A 338 -29.18 -13.88 5.53
C PHE A 338 -30.59 -13.97 4.95
N GLU A 339 -30.83 -14.64 3.83
CA GLU A 339 -32.20 -14.94 3.36
C GLU A 339 -33.05 -15.64 4.43
N PHE A 340 -32.40 -16.44 5.28
CA PHE A 340 -33.05 -17.14 6.41
C PHE A 340 -33.10 -16.31 7.71
N ILE A 341 -32.63 -15.06 7.69
CA ILE A 341 -32.68 -14.11 8.81
C ILE A 341 -33.57 -12.94 8.41
N SER A 342 -33.23 -12.29 7.32
CA SER A 342 -33.93 -11.17 6.71
C SER A 342 -33.52 -11.07 5.24
N PRO A 343 -34.46 -10.93 4.28
CA PRO A 343 -34.16 -10.95 2.85
C PRO A 343 -33.48 -9.64 2.40
N VAL A 344 -32.18 -9.57 2.58
CA VAL A 344 -31.31 -8.44 2.24
C VAL A 344 -30.07 -8.93 1.51
N ARG A 345 -29.44 -8.04 0.76
CA ARG A 345 -28.09 -8.24 0.20
C ARG A 345 -27.06 -7.58 1.10
N LEU A 346 -25.95 -8.26 1.28
CA LEU A 346 -24.81 -7.76 2.03
C LEU A 346 -23.67 -7.41 1.07
N GLU A 347 -23.05 -6.28 1.30
CA GLU A 347 -21.86 -5.84 0.54
C GLU A 347 -20.77 -5.37 1.49
N THR A 348 -19.53 -5.74 1.20
CA THR A 348 -18.36 -5.31 1.96
C THR A 348 -18.07 -3.83 1.71
N ILE A 349 -17.84 -3.09 2.79
CA ILE A 349 -17.38 -1.69 2.71
C ILE A 349 -15.86 -1.68 2.68
N ASN A 350 -15.30 -1.05 1.66
CA ASN A 350 -13.87 -0.89 1.48
C ASN A 350 -13.43 0.52 1.87
N LYS A 351 -12.23 0.62 2.43
CA LYS A 351 -11.56 1.88 2.69
C LYS A 351 -10.16 1.82 2.11
N PRO A 352 -9.80 2.73 1.19
CA PRO A 352 -8.45 2.75 0.65
C PRO A 352 -7.41 3.00 1.75
N PRO A 353 -6.21 2.43 1.65
CA PRO A 353 -5.15 2.57 2.66
C PRO A 353 -4.63 4.00 2.77
N ILE A 354 -4.82 4.79 1.73
CA ILE A 354 -4.52 6.23 1.72
C ILE A 354 -5.83 6.97 1.75
N GLY A 355 -5.99 7.84 2.74
CA GLY A 355 -7.20 8.66 2.85
C GLY A 355 -7.44 9.49 1.58
N VAL A 356 -8.69 9.67 1.22
CA VAL A 356 -9.11 10.56 0.13
C VAL A 356 -8.59 11.98 0.42
N ASP A 357 -8.09 12.65 -0.60
CA ASP A 357 -7.70 14.06 -0.47
C ASP A 357 -8.95 14.93 -0.59
N TYR A 358 -9.67 15.04 0.51
CA TYR A 358 -10.88 15.85 0.57
C TYR A 358 -10.60 17.34 0.25
N VAL A 359 -9.36 17.81 0.52
CA VAL A 359 -8.96 19.17 0.17
C VAL A 359 -8.85 19.32 -1.33
N ALA A 360 -8.24 18.36 -2.00
CA ALA A 360 -8.14 18.35 -3.46
C ALA A 360 -9.54 18.23 -4.12
N LEU A 361 -10.40 17.35 -3.61
CA LEU A 361 -11.77 17.20 -4.11
C LEU A 361 -12.64 18.44 -3.86
N PHE A 362 -12.51 19.06 -2.71
CA PHE A 362 -13.17 20.33 -2.39
C PHE A 362 -12.66 21.46 -3.31
N THR A 363 -11.34 21.53 -3.50
CA THR A 363 -10.72 22.54 -4.37
C THR A 363 -11.09 22.35 -5.83
N ALA A 364 -11.28 21.08 -6.26
CA ALA A 364 -11.78 20.75 -7.60
C ALA A 364 -13.29 20.99 -7.77
N GLY A 365 -14.01 21.34 -6.71
CA GLY A 365 -15.47 21.56 -6.73
C GLY A 365 -16.29 20.28 -6.84
N LEU A 366 -15.68 19.12 -6.59
CA LEU A 366 -16.34 17.80 -6.62
C LEU A 366 -17.05 17.46 -5.29
N LEU A 367 -16.67 18.14 -4.21
CA LEU A 367 -17.32 18.06 -2.89
C LEU A 367 -17.74 19.44 -2.43
N THR A 368 -18.87 19.51 -1.77
CA THR A 368 -19.30 20.71 -1.02
C THR A 368 -18.54 20.79 0.30
N GLN A 369 -18.52 21.99 0.91
CA GLN A 369 -17.85 22.20 2.20
C GLN A 369 -18.43 21.29 3.30
N ASN A 370 -19.74 21.07 3.32
CA ASN A 370 -20.37 20.23 4.34
C ASN A 370 -20.11 18.74 4.09
N GLU A 371 -20.07 18.29 2.85
CA GLU A 371 -19.67 16.92 2.52
C GLU A 371 -18.21 16.66 2.94
N ALA A 372 -17.30 17.57 2.63
CA ALA A 372 -15.91 17.46 3.06
C ALA A 372 -15.76 17.48 4.60
N ARG A 373 -16.53 18.32 5.29
CA ARG A 373 -16.54 18.38 6.77
C ARG A 373 -17.08 17.09 7.39
N LYS A 374 -18.18 16.55 6.84
CA LYS A 374 -18.79 15.30 7.29
C LYS A 374 -17.82 14.12 7.17
N GLU A 375 -17.12 14.01 6.04
CA GLU A 375 -16.12 12.97 5.82
C GLU A 375 -14.90 13.12 6.73
N LEU A 376 -14.57 14.34 7.15
CA LEU A 376 -13.51 14.63 8.10
C LEU A 376 -13.96 14.51 9.58
N GLY A 377 -15.24 14.17 9.83
CA GLY A 377 -15.82 14.03 11.17
C GLY A 377 -16.15 15.34 11.86
N PHE A 378 -16.26 16.45 11.11
CA PHE A 378 -16.72 17.73 11.63
C PHE A 378 -18.23 17.88 11.43
N GLU A 379 -18.89 18.55 12.35
CA GLU A 379 -20.30 18.92 12.21
C GLU A 379 -20.55 19.78 10.98
N GLU A 380 -21.71 19.62 10.37
CA GLU A 380 -22.14 20.46 9.26
C GLU A 380 -22.25 21.92 9.70
N ILE A 381 -21.77 22.81 8.86
CA ILE A 381 -22.01 24.24 9.09
C ILE A 381 -23.47 24.49 8.71
N GLU A 382 -24.32 24.83 9.68
CA GLU A 382 -25.63 25.35 9.39
C GLU A 382 -25.48 26.57 8.46
N LYS A 383 -26.09 26.49 7.28
CA LYS A 383 -26.17 27.65 6.41
C LYS A 383 -26.98 28.68 7.17
N ALA A 384 -26.31 29.64 7.81
CA ALA A 384 -26.98 30.86 8.20
C ALA A 384 -27.69 31.39 6.95
N PRO A 385 -28.95 31.79 7.03
CA PRO A 385 -29.62 32.38 5.90
C PRO A 385 -28.78 33.59 5.48
N VAL A 386 -28.15 33.49 4.32
CA VAL A 386 -27.37 34.58 3.75
C VAL A 386 -28.40 35.65 3.39
N GLN A 387 -28.59 36.63 4.26
CA GLN A 387 -29.16 37.90 3.85
C GLN A 387 -28.14 38.49 2.88
N MET A 388 -28.39 38.34 1.60
CA MET A 388 -27.62 39.00 0.56
C MET A 388 -27.89 40.49 0.65
N SER A 389 -26.99 41.22 1.32
CA SER A 389 -26.88 42.65 1.08
C SER A 389 -26.26 42.80 -0.33
N ALA A 390 -26.80 43.71 -1.11
CA ALA A 390 -26.30 44.04 -2.44
C ALA A 390 -24.85 44.65 -2.38
N GLU A 391 -24.30 44.78 -1.20
CA GLU A 391 -22.96 45.28 -0.95
C GLU A 391 -21.94 44.12 -0.94
N ASN A 392 -20.84 44.31 -1.64
CA ASN A 392 -19.73 43.42 -1.81
C ASN A 392 -19.23 42.89 -0.42
N PRO A 393 -19.54 41.65 -0.01
CA PRO A 393 -19.27 41.17 1.35
C PRO A 393 -17.76 40.94 1.63
N PHE A 394 -16.91 41.07 0.60
CA PHE A 394 -15.47 40.86 0.70
C PHE A 394 -14.65 42.16 0.70
N GLY A 395 -15.29 43.31 0.67
CA GLY A 395 -14.58 44.60 0.68
C GLY A 395 -13.73 44.86 -0.54
N TRP A 396 -14.04 44.24 -1.68
CA TRP A 396 -13.32 44.41 -2.92
C TRP A 396 -13.74 45.68 -3.63
N ASP A 397 -12.78 46.51 -3.91
CA ASP A 397 -12.95 47.73 -4.71
C ASP A 397 -12.37 47.46 -6.10
N ASP A 398 -13.23 47.16 -7.07
CA ASP A 398 -12.83 46.76 -8.41
C ASP A 398 -12.01 47.85 -9.12
N GLU A 399 -12.30 49.12 -8.90
CA GLU A 399 -11.55 50.22 -9.51
C GLU A 399 -10.17 50.37 -8.87
N ARG A 400 -10.12 50.35 -7.54
CA ARG A 400 -8.86 50.44 -6.78
C ARG A 400 -7.96 49.24 -7.06
N ASP A 401 -8.51 48.03 -7.01
CA ASP A 401 -7.74 46.80 -7.18
C ASP A 401 -7.24 46.68 -8.64
N LEU A 402 -8.06 47.07 -9.61
CA LEU A 402 -7.65 47.17 -11.01
C LEU A 402 -6.51 48.18 -11.21
N ALA A 403 -6.62 49.34 -10.57
CA ALA A 403 -5.58 50.36 -10.64
C ALA A 403 -4.23 49.87 -10.09
N VAL A 404 -4.27 49.05 -9.05
CA VAL A 404 -3.06 48.38 -8.51
C VAL A 404 -2.52 47.36 -9.50
N PHE A 405 -3.37 46.49 -10.04
CA PHE A 405 -2.95 45.44 -10.97
C PHE A 405 -2.34 46.00 -12.26
N MET A 406 -2.85 47.12 -12.74
CA MET A 406 -2.33 47.80 -13.95
C MET A 406 -0.97 48.48 -13.73
N LYS A 407 -0.52 48.70 -12.47
CA LYS A 407 0.83 49.24 -12.17
C LYS A 407 1.92 48.20 -12.36
N TYR A 408 1.59 46.92 -12.21
CA TYR A 408 2.51 45.81 -12.24
C TYR A 408 2.43 45.03 -13.55
N GLY A 409 3.38 44.11 -13.73
CA GLY A 409 3.48 43.29 -14.93
C GLY A 409 4.02 44.02 -16.13
N GLU A 410 4.25 43.27 -17.19
CA GLU A 410 4.82 43.72 -18.45
C GLU A 410 3.88 43.35 -19.60
N PRO A 411 3.85 44.11 -20.71
CA PRO A 411 3.08 43.73 -21.89
C PRO A 411 3.50 42.36 -22.40
N ALA A 412 2.53 41.49 -22.72
CA ALA A 412 2.79 40.14 -23.16
C ALA A 412 3.49 40.10 -24.55
N GLU A 413 3.40 41.16 -25.32
CA GLU A 413 4.08 41.34 -26.61
C GLU A 413 5.62 41.40 -26.49
N ASN A 414 6.13 41.71 -25.29
CA ASN A 414 7.57 41.70 -25.01
C ASN A 414 8.13 40.29 -24.83
N PHE A 415 7.29 39.26 -24.93
CA PHE A 415 7.63 37.88 -24.64
C PHE A 415 7.08 36.95 -25.72
N GLU A 416 7.77 35.83 -25.92
CA GLU A 416 7.28 34.73 -26.74
C GLU A 416 7.27 33.41 -25.91
N PRO A 417 6.29 32.51 -26.13
CA PRO A 417 6.29 31.20 -25.53
C PRO A 417 7.52 30.40 -25.94
N MET A 418 8.17 29.74 -24.97
CA MET A 418 9.31 28.88 -25.26
C MET A 418 8.90 27.61 -25.97
N LYS A 419 9.64 27.29 -27.08
CA LYS A 419 9.61 25.97 -27.71
C LYS A 419 10.94 25.27 -27.39
N PHE A 420 10.86 24.07 -26.82
CA PHE A 420 12.03 23.31 -26.41
C PHE A 420 12.48 22.37 -27.52
N ASP A 421 13.33 22.86 -28.40
CA ASP A 421 13.84 22.06 -29.52
C ASP A 421 15.31 21.59 -29.31
N PHE A 422 16.02 22.08 -28.27
CA PHE A 422 17.45 21.79 -28.04
C PHE A 422 17.80 21.63 -26.55
N ALA A 423 18.79 20.78 -26.25
CA ALA A 423 19.25 20.48 -24.88
C ALA A 423 19.68 21.74 -24.09
N ASP A 424 20.43 22.65 -24.73
CA ASP A 424 20.90 23.90 -24.10
C ASP A 424 19.75 24.82 -23.69
N ALA A 425 18.64 24.81 -24.45
CA ALA A 425 17.46 25.59 -24.12
C ALA A 425 16.73 25.03 -22.87
N ILE A 426 16.75 23.72 -22.69
CA ILE A 426 16.15 23.04 -21.51
C ILE A 426 16.97 23.33 -20.26
N GLU A 427 18.29 23.22 -20.33
CA GLU A 427 19.21 23.57 -19.25
C GLU A 427 19.04 25.01 -18.79
N SER A 428 19.02 25.92 -19.75
CA SER A 428 18.80 27.34 -19.52
C SER A 428 17.45 27.65 -18.91
N ALA A 429 16.40 26.94 -19.33
CA ALA A 429 15.07 27.08 -18.78
C ALA A 429 15.02 26.65 -17.32
N ILE A 430 15.58 25.48 -16.96
CA ILE A 430 15.59 24.96 -15.59
C ILE A 430 16.42 25.88 -14.67
N LEU A 431 17.58 26.33 -15.11
CA LEU A 431 18.41 27.26 -14.34
C LEU A 431 17.68 28.58 -14.06
N ASN A 432 16.96 29.15 -15.04
CA ASN A 432 16.18 30.38 -14.84
C ASN A 432 14.97 30.17 -13.91
N VAL A 433 14.28 29.02 -14.00
CA VAL A 433 13.21 28.64 -13.07
C VAL A 433 13.73 28.61 -11.63
N LEU A 434 14.90 27.98 -11.42
CA LEU A 434 15.52 27.86 -10.10
C LEU A 434 16.10 29.19 -9.59
N LYS A 435 16.53 30.08 -10.48
CA LYS A 435 16.98 31.45 -10.14
C LYS A 435 15.84 32.27 -9.55
N GLU A 436 14.65 32.20 -10.14
CA GLU A 436 13.47 32.95 -9.70
C GLU A 436 12.76 32.31 -8.50
N ASN A 437 12.92 31.00 -8.31
CA ASN A 437 12.23 30.23 -7.27
C ASN A 437 13.22 29.31 -6.56
N LYS A 438 13.61 29.65 -5.33
CA LYS A 438 14.51 28.81 -4.53
C LYS A 438 13.78 27.65 -3.87
N GLY A 439 14.46 26.53 -3.72
CA GLY A 439 13.96 25.39 -2.94
C GLY A 439 12.90 24.54 -3.64
N LEU A 440 12.78 24.63 -4.97
CA LEU A 440 11.85 23.82 -5.72
C LEU A 440 12.25 22.33 -5.75
N GLN A 441 11.25 21.48 -5.73
CA GLN A 441 11.42 20.05 -6.00
C GLN A 441 11.32 19.77 -7.51
N VAL A 442 11.77 18.58 -7.93
CA VAL A 442 11.74 18.17 -9.35
C VAL A 442 10.32 18.26 -9.92
N GLY A 443 9.31 17.82 -9.15
CA GLY A 443 7.91 17.88 -9.55
C GLY A 443 7.40 19.30 -9.80
N ASP A 444 7.87 20.28 -9.03
CA ASP A 444 7.53 21.69 -9.24
C ASP A 444 8.11 22.21 -10.58
N ILE A 445 9.35 21.81 -10.89
CA ILE A 445 10.00 22.18 -12.16
C ILE A 445 9.28 21.58 -13.34
N VAL A 446 8.85 20.31 -13.27
CA VAL A 446 8.02 19.66 -14.29
C VAL A 446 6.72 20.45 -14.51
N ASN A 447 6.05 20.82 -13.41
CA ASN A 447 4.80 21.58 -13.48
C ASN A 447 4.98 22.97 -14.08
N ILE A 448 6.10 23.62 -13.84
CA ILE A 448 6.42 24.95 -14.35
C ILE A 448 6.79 24.89 -15.84
N THR A 449 7.70 23.99 -16.19
CA THR A 449 8.26 23.89 -17.54
C THR A 449 7.35 23.16 -18.53
N LYS A 450 6.45 22.29 -18.03
CA LYS A 450 5.63 21.36 -18.83
C LYS A 450 6.46 20.42 -19.71
N LEU A 451 7.71 20.18 -19.33
CA LEU A 451 8.59 19.21 -19.96
C LEU A 451 8.26 17.79 -19.48
N ASP A 452 8.70 16.81 -20.26
CA ASP A 452 8.63 15.41 -19.84
C ASP A 452 9.39 15.21 -18.51
N PRO A 453 8.83 14.52 -17.53
CA PRO A 453 9.46 14.30 -16.22
C PRO A 453 10.86 13.69 -16.31
N GLN A 454 11.07 12.73 -17.22
CA GLN A 454 12.37 12.10 -17.38
C GLN A 454 13.43 13.08 -17.93
N VAL A 455 13.05 13.92 -18.87
CA VAL A 455 13.92 14.97 -19.42
C VAL A 455 14.33 15.96 -18.33
N VAL A 456 13.41 16.33 -17.44
CA VAL A 456 13.71 17.22 -16.30
C VAL A 456 14.67 16.55 -15.32
N VAL A 457 14.45 15.28 -14.97
CA VAL A 457 15.33 14.51 -14.07
C VAL A 457 16.74 14.41 -14.66
N ASP A 458 16.86 14.01 -15.91
CA ASP A 458 18.16 13.85 -16.59
C ASP A 458 18.92 15.17 -16.68
N THR A 459 18.19 16.27 -16.97
CA THR A 459 18.79 17.60 -17.04
C THR A 459 19.23 18.09 -15.65
N ILE A 460 18.44 17.87 -14.61
CA ILE A 460 18.81 18.21 -13.23
C ILE A 460 20.05 17.44 -12.80
N ALA A 461 20.13 16.14 -13.11
CA ALA A 461 21.32 15.34 -12.83
C ALA A 461 22.56 15.91 -13.51
N LYS A 462 22.45 16.27 -14.80
CA LYS A 462 23.51 16.90 -15.58
C LYS A 462 23.95 18.26 -15.02
N LEU A 463 22.99 19.11 -14.63
CA LEU A 463 23.26 20.42 -14.01
C LEU A 463 23.92 20.28 -12.61
N ASN A 464 23.54 19.26 -11.86
CA ASN A 464 24.15 18.95 -10.58
C ASN A 464 25.60 18.46 -10.74
N ASP A 465 25.86 17.55 -11.68
CA ASP A 465 27.21 17.07 -11.99
C ASP A 465 28.12 18.21 -12.49
N ALA A 466 27.58 19.15 -13.25
CA ALA A 466 28.26 20.36 -13.67
C ALA A 466 28.45 21.36 -12.51
N LYS A 467 27.90 21.10 -11.31
CA LYS A 467 27.91 21.99 -10.12
C LYS A 467 27.23 23.34 -10.36
N LEU A 468 26.25 23.39 -11.24
CA LEU A 468 25.46 24.60 -11.52
C LEU A 468 24.28 24.76 -10.56
N ILE A 469 23.83 23.63 -9.99
CA ILE A 469 22.78 23.58 -8.94
C ILE A 469 23.25 22.79 -7.73
N LYS A 470 22.53 22.89 -6.62
CA LYS A 470 22.75 22.18 -5.34
C LYS A 470 21.41 21.88 -4.65
N GLY A 471 21.42 21.05 -3.63
CA GLY A 471 20.25 20.81 -2.76
C GLY A 471 19.30 19.73 -3.26
N TYR A 472 19.79 18.70 -3.93
CA TYR A 472 18.98 17.64 -4.55
C TYR A 472 17.91 17.01 -3.64
N ASN A 473 18.16 16.95 -2.33
CA ASN A 473 17.22 16.34 -1.34
C ASN A 473 16.47 17.36 -0.47
N GLU A 474 16.89 18.63 -0.45
CA GLU A 474 16.36 19.66 0.45
C GLU A 474 15.66 20.82 -0.30
N GLY A 475 15.57 20.70 -1.60
CA GLY A 475 15.10 21.76 -2.49
C GLY A 475 16.24 22.34 -3.31
N LEU A 476 16.02 22.40 -4.62
CA LEU A 476 17.03 22.76 -5.61
C LEU A 476 17.29 24.27 -5.61
N GLU A 477 18.57 24.63 -5.64
CA GLU A 477 19.03 26.02 -5.73
C GLU A 477 20.15 26.16 -6.77
N VAL A 478 20.22 27.32 -7.43
CA VAL A 478 21.31 27.65 -8.35
C VAL A 478 22.56 28.03 -7.57
N THR A 479 23.72 27.53 -7.95
CA THR A 479 25.02 27.91 -7.39
C THR A 479 25.52 29.24 -7.98
N THR A 480 26.57 29.82 -7.37
CA THR A 480 27.24 31.01 -7.94
C THR A 480 27.70 30.77 -9.38
N LYS A 481 28.27 29.57 -9.64
CA LYS A 481 28.67 29.17 -10.99
C LYS A 481 27.49 29.10 -11.94
N GLY A 482 26.33 28.59 -11.49
CA GLY A 482 25.10 28.55 -12.28
C GLY A 482 24.55 29.96 -12.59
N LEU A 483 24.66 30.89 -11.63
CA LEU A 483 24.28 32.29 -11.87
C LEU A 483 25.18 32.97 -12.90
N ASP A 484 26.48 32.69 -12.90
CA ASP A 484 27.43 33.20 -13.90
C ASP A 484 27.08 32.67 -15.31
N GLU A 485 26.76 31.37 -15.40
CA GLU A 485 26.32 30.75 -16.66
C GLU A 485 25.06 31.42 -17.22
N ILE A 486 24.04 31.61 -16.35
CA ILE A 486 22.80 32.33 -16.75
C ILE A 486 23.12 33.74 -17.24
N SER A 487 24.08 34.44 -16.65
CA SER A 487 24.43 35.82 -17.04
C SER A 487 25.06 35.90 -18.42
N GLN A 488 25.67 34.80 -18.90
CA GLN A 488 26.29 34.70 -20.21
C GLN A 488 25.30 34.35 -21.34
N LEU A 489 24.07 33.94 -20.99
CA LEU A 489 23.05 33.58 -21.96
C LEU A 489 22.64 34.80 -22.78
N LYS A 490 22.62 34.67 -24.11
CA LYS A 490 22.20 35.74 -25.03
C LYS A 490 20.71 36.08 -24.96
N THR A 491 19.92 35.25 -24.27
CA THR A 491 18.46 35.31 -24.24
C THR A 491 17.99 35.17 -22.81
N GLU A 492 17.21 36.12 -22.31
CA GLU A 492 16.62 36.06 -20.98
C GLU A 492 15.35 35.20 -20.98
N ILE A 493 15.38 34.08 -20.27
CA ILE A 493 14.22 33.19 -20.08
C ILE A 493 13.66 33.49 -18.69
N VAL A 494 12.36 33.77 -18.62
CA VAL A 494 11.68 34.18 -17.39
C VAL A 494 10.39 33.42 -17.16
N VAL A 495 10.07 33.20 -15.90
CA VAL A 495 8.76 32.69 -15.49
C VAL A 495 7.80 33.86 -15.30
N ARG A 496 6.66 33.80 -15.96
CA ARG A 496 5.62 34.83 -15.84
C ARG A 496 4.25 34.16 -15.61
N TYR A 497 3.35 34.91 -15.07
CA TYR A 497 1.99 34.51 -14.79
C TYR A 497 1.03 35.33 -15.63
N LYS A 498 0.13 34.65 -16.34
CA LYS A 498 -0.90 35.29 -17.15
C LYS A 498 -2.26 34.99 -16.54
N TYR A 499 -3.09 36.03 -16.41
CA TYR A 499 -4.45 35.85 -15.96
C TYR A 499 -5.29 35.28 -17.09
N SER A 500 -5.68 34.03 -16.99
CA SER A 500 -6.31 33.26 -18.06
C SER A 500 -7.36 32.28 -17.54
N LEU A 501 -8.11 31.66 -18.43
CA LEU A 501 -9.15 30.70 -18.09
C LEU A 501 -8.56 29.50 -17.35
N ALA A 502 -9.24 29.05 -16.30
CA ALA A 502 -8.83 27.85 -15.57
C ALA A 502 -8.93 26.59 -16.47
N PRO A 503 -8.02 25.61 -16.31
CA PRO A 503 -8.07 24.36 -17.06
C PRO A 503 -9.40 23.63 -16.84
N GLY A 504 -9.93 23.02 -17.91
CA GLY A 504 -11.18 22.26 -17.86
C GLY A 504 -12.46 23.11 -17.97
N ILE A 505 -12.35 24.44 -17.96
CA ILE A 505 -13.52 25.31 -18.18
C ILE A 505 -13.68 25.56 -19.68
N SER A 506 -14.82 25.20 -20.25
CA SER A 506 -15.14 25.43 -21.65
C SER A 506 -15.71 26.84 -21.91
N GLY A 507 -15.53 27.35 -23.13
CA GLY A 507 -16.04 28.65 -23.59
C GLY A 507 -14.97 29.73 -23.71
N GLY A 508 -15.37 30.97 -24.08
CA GLY A 508 -14.46 32.08 -24.22
C GLY A 508 -13.79 32.53 -22.92
N ILE A 509 -12.59 33.11 -23.00
CA ILE A 509 -11.90 33.67 -21.84
C ILE A 509 -12.80 34.73 -21.16
N ILE A 510 -13.45 35.57 -21.97
CA ILE A 510 -14.43 36.56 -21.52
C ILE A 510 -15.79 36.14 -22.05
N ILE A 511 -16.80 36.14 -21.16
CA ILE A 511 -18.19 35.85 -21.47
C ILE A 511 -19.06 37.07 -21.10
N PRO A 512 -20.32 37.16 -21.59
CA PRO A 512 -21.21 38.30 -21.27
C PRO A 512 -21.34 38.60 -19.78
N GLY A 513 -21.35 37.59 -18.91
CA GLY A 513 -21.36 37.71 -17.45
C GLY A 513 -20.02 37.93 -16.78
N SER A 514 -18.91 38.08 -17.53
CA SER A 514 -17.62 38.41 -16.94
C SER A 514 -17.63 39.81 -16.35
N ARG A 515 -17.07 39.95 -15.13
CA ARG A 515 -16.93 41.25 -14.47
C ARG A 515 -15.99 42.16 -15.26
N ASP A 516 -16.19 43.47 -15.13
CA ASP A 516 -15.35 44.46 -15.76
C ASP A 516 -13.89 44.36 -15.33
N PHE A 517 -13.63 44.08 -14.08
CA PHE A 517 -12.31 43.74 -13.57
C PHE A 517 -11.64 42.61 -14.38
N CYS A 518 -12.31 41.46 -14.53
CA CYS A 518 -11.76 40.33 -15.29
C CYS A 518 -11.56 40.69 -16.78
N ARG A 519 -12.51 41.44 -17.36
CA ARG A 519 -12.42 41.90 -18.76
C ARG A 519 -11.19 42.78 -18.97
N GLN A 520 -10.99 43.75 -18.10
CA GLN A 520 -9.87 44.69 -18.21
C GLN A 520 -8.52 44.03 -18.00
N ILE A 521 -8.39 43.13 -16.99
CA ILE A 521 -7.14 42.39 -16.76
C ILE A 521 -6.81 41.48 -17.94
N VAL A 522 -7.77 40.75 -18.48
CA VAL A 522 -7.54 39.90 -19.66
C VAL A 522 -7.21 40.74 -20.90
N GLN A 523 -7.96 41.83 -21.10
CA GLN A 523 -7.74 42.74 -22.25
C GLN A 523 -6.43 43.51 -22.16
N SER A 524 -5.92 43.77 -20.95
CA SER A 524 -4.62 44.43 -20.78
C SER A 524 -3.46 43.61 -21.36
N ASN A 525 -3.68 42.30 -21.57
CA ASN A 525 -2.71 41.37 -22.14
C ASN A 525 -1.31 41.49 -21.51
N ARG A 526 -1.28 41.52 -20.17
CA ARG A 526 -0.03 41.62 -19.37
C ARG A 526 0.36 40.28 -18.81
N VAL A 527 1.65 40.12 -18.56
CA VAL A 527 2.23 39.01 -17.80
C VAL A 527 2.95 39.56 -16.57
N TYR A 528 2.89 38.82 -15.47
CA TYR A 528 3.35 39.27 -14.17
C TYR A 528 4.43 38.33 -13.63
N SER A 529 5.43 38.89 -12.96
CA SER A 529 6.35 38.07 -12.16
C SER A 529 5.68 37.62 -10.85
N ARG A 530 6.29 36.66 -10.16
CA ARG A 530 5.84 36.30 -8.81
C ARG A 530 5.88 37.49 -7.86
N ALA A 531 6.96 38.24 -7.91
CA ALA A 531 7.13 39.44 -7.09
C ALA A 531 6.05 40.50 -7.35
N ASP A 532 5.60 40.65 -8.61
CA ASP A 532 4.49 41.55 -8.93
C ASP A 532 3.20 41.13 -8.23
N ILE A 533 2.87 39.81 -8.25
CA ILE A 533 1.62 39.30 -7.65
C ILE A 533 1.69 39.39 -6.12
N ASP A 534 2.86 39.13 -5.53
CA ASP A 534 3.09 39.30 -4.09
C ASP A 534 2.97 40.78 -3.68
N ALA A 535 3.52 41.70 -4.47
CA ALA A 535 3.40 43.12 -4.24
C ALA A 535 1.96 43.63 -4.39
N MET A 536 1.20 43.12 -5.38
CA MET A 536 -0.22 43.40 -5.51
C MET A 536 -0.99 42.93 -4.29
N SER A 537 -0.68 41.73 -3.77
CA SER A 537 -1.31 41.19 -2.56
C SER A 537 -1.02 42.08 -1.35
N ALA A 538 0.21 42.52 -1.18
CA ALA A 538 0.59 43.43 -0.10
C ALA A 538 -0.10 44.80 -0.21
N GLN A 539 -0.27 45.35 -1.40
CA GLN A 539 -0.84 46.68 -1.62
C GLN A 539 -2.37 46.69 -1.54
N THR A 540 -3.03 45.62 -1.92
CA THR A 540 -4.49 45.49 -1.81
C THR A 540 -4.96 44.96 -0.47
N GLY A 541 -4.07 44.36 0.32
CA GLY A 541 -4.41 43.66 1.56
C GLY A 541 -5.17 42.36 1.36
N ILE A 542 -5.18 41.84 0.14
CA ILE A 542 -5.91 40.64 -0.27
C ILE A 542 -4.91 39.67 -0.91
N ASP A 543 -5.00 38.39 -0.59
CA ASP A 543 -4.21 37.36 -1.27
C ASP A 543 -4.67 37.23 -2.74
N VAL A 544 -3.92 37.89 -3.64
CA VAL A 544 -4.23 37.91 -5.08
C VAL A 544 -4.03 36.54 -5.74
N TRP A 545 -3.22 35.65 -5.16
CA TRP A 545 -3.03 34.31 -5.67
C TRP A 545 -4.31 33.47 -5.59
N SER A 546 -4.99 33.51 -4.47
CA SER A 546 -6.20 32.73 -4.19
C SER A 546 -7.49 33.50 -4.47
N ARG A 547 -7.50 34.82 -4.22
CA ARG A 547 -8.67 35.69 -4.39
C ARG A 547 -8.57 36.48 -5.70
N ARG A 548 -8.89 35.84 -6.78
CA ARG A 548 -8.78 36.39 -8.14
C ARG A 548 -9.99 37.20 -8.58
N GLY A 549 -10.81 37.57 -7.66
CA GLY A 549 -11.96 38.44 -7.79
C GLY A 549 -13.03 37.98 -8.74
N GLY A 550 -14.23 37.85 -8.32
CA GLY A 550 -15.34 37.81 -9.21
C GLY A 550 -16.54 37.07 -8.67
N TRP A 551 -17.64 37.66 -8.96
CA TRP A 551 -18.94 37.05 -8.85
C TRP A 551 -19.32 36.45 -10.21
N TYR A 552 -19.82 35.23 -10.22
CA TYR A 552 -20.45 34.61 -11.37
C TYR A 552 -21.97 34.61 -11.11
N HIS A 553 -22.70 35.21 -11.99
CA HIS A 553 -24.15 35.07 -11.99
C HIS A 553 -24.52 33.70 -12.52
N ASN A 554 -25.07 32.83 -11.64
CA ASN A 554 -25.58 31.54 -12.04
C ASN A 554 -26.99 31.72 -12.63
N PRO A 555 -27.19 31.60 -13.96
CA PRO A 555 -28.49 31.86 -14.59
C PRO A 555 -29.55 30.79 -14.22
N THR A 556 -29.13 29.63 -13.72
CA THR A 556 -30.05 28.55 -13.32
C THR A 556 -30.65 28.78 -11.92
N LEU A 557 -29.86 29.42 -11.04
CA LEU A 557 -30.27 29.66 -9.66
C LEU A 557 -30.63 31.14 -9.40
N ASP A 558 -30.46 32.00 -10.40
CA ASP A 558 -30.61 33.46 -10.33
C ASP A 558 -29.88 34.07 -9.12
N VAL A 559 -28.70 33.56 -8.80
CA VAL A 559 -27.86 34.02 -7.69
C VAL A 559 -26.44 34.32 -8.13
N ASN A 560 -25.84 35.35 -7.55
CA ASN A 560 -24.45 35.64 -7.75
C ASN A 560 -23.61 34.77 -6.81
N VAL A 561 -22.75 33.90 -7.35
CA VAL A 561 -21.84 33.08 -6.59
C VAL A 561 -20.41 33.60 -6.72
N PRO A 562 -19.62 33.63 -5.62
CA PRO A 562 -18.25 34.10 -5.67
C PRO A 562 -17.39 33.04 -6.39
N GLN A 563 -17.23 33.20 -7.68
CA GLN A 563 -16.44 32.27 -8.48
C GLN A 563 -15.77 33.00 -9.63
N CYS A 564 -14.46 32.95 -9.69
CA CYS A 564 -13.70 33.43 -10.83
C CYS A 564 -13.33 32.28 -11.74
N ARG A 565 -13.66 32.40 -13.02
CA ARG A 565 -13.27 31.45 -14.07
C ARG A 565 -11.79 31.51 -14.41
N HIS A 566 -11.08 32.53 -13.95
CA HIS A 566 -9.70 32.81 -14.31
C HIS A 566 -8.76 32.41 -13.18
N ILE A 567 -7.55 32.01 -13.59
CA ILE A 567 -6.43 31.71 -12.70
C ILE A 567 -5.15 32.39 -13.21
N TRP A 568 -4.17 32.51 -12.33
CA TRP A 568 -2.80 32.85 -12.71
C TRP A 568 -2.15 31.63 -13.34
N GLN A 569 -2.14 31.59 -14.67
CA GLN A 569 -1.48 30.52 -15.41
C GLN A 569 0.00 30.81 -15.56
N GLN A 570 0.81 29.93 -15.02
CA GLN A 570 2.25 30.03 -15.12
C GLN A 570 2.74 29.71 -16.53
N GLN A 571 3.67 30.50 -17.04
CA GLN A 571 4.23 30.37 -18.37
C GLN A 571 5.74 30.62 -18.33
N LEU A 572 6.49 29.82 -19.07
CA LEU A 572 7.90 30.07 -19.34
C LEU A 572 8.04 30.81 -20.64
N LEU A 573 8.62 31.98 -20.58
CA LEU A 573 8.67 32.93 -21.69
C LEU A 573 10.10 33.36 -21.97
N ARG A 574 10.38 33.62 -23.24
CA ARG A 574 11.60 34.29 -23.68
C ARG A 574 11.31 35.78 -23.84
N ARG A 575 12.13 36.63 -23.19
CA ARG A 575 12.04 38.09 -23.37
C ARG A 575 12.56 38.45 -24.76
N LEU A 576 11.78 39.17 -25.53
CA LEU A 576 12.20 39.76 -26.80
C LEU A 576 13.02 41.00 -26.51
N LYS A 577 14.13 41.19 -27.24
CA LYS A 577 14.98 42.39 -27.15
C LYS A 577 14.40 43.57 -27.89
#